data_9688eba5c1e780c1daa4c122dc3eb822
#
_entry.id   9688eba5c1e780c1daa4c122dc3eb822
#
_cell.length_a   1.000
_cell.length_b   1.000
_cell.length_c   1.000
_cell.angle_alpha   90.00
_cell.angle_beta   90.00
_cell.angle_gamma   90.00
#
_symmetry.space_group_name_H-M   'P 1'
#
loop_
_entity.id
_entity.type
_entity.pdbx_description
1 polymer ?
#
loop_
_entity_poly.entity_id
_entity_poly.type
_entity_poly.pdbx_seq_one_letter_code
_entity_poly.pdbx_strand_id
1 'polypeptide(L)'
;MHGLSWFRLVALFAAGLLVPESVLARPAHGGTIAAARREPLGAVVTVIGTVTVPTGAFDAGIALQQNDTGIYVLDSLGSSFATGTELEITGVLVDSSGLLAIQPSSIHSLGRGERIEPECRATGAVGERTEGRLLRLSGTMRGALVDDSPYGFKLDIDDGSGPVQVFLYPGTGIPTAGFVDGRRLSVVCFSNQFETEYECDPRSPADVRFVDRR
;
A
#
# COMPACT_ATOMS: atom_id res chain seq x y z
N MET A 1 -61.98 -70.17 -3.08
CA MET A 1 -61.20 -70.39 -1.84
C MET A 1 -59.99 -69.53 -1.92
N HIS A 2 -59.95 -68.57 -1.14
CA HIS A 2 -59.15 -67.50 -0.66
C HIS A 2 -57.60 -67.52 -1.02
N GLY A 3 -57.15 -66.48 -1.73
CA GLY A 3 -55.76 -66.15 -1.92
C GLY A 3 -55.46 -64.71 -1.54
N LEU A 4 -54.83 -64.48 -0.41
CA LEU A 4 -54.46 -63.18 0.13
C LEU A 4 -53.34 -62.54 -0.75
N SER A 5 -53.61 -61.33 -1.21
CA SER A 5 -52.66 -60.42 -1.87
C SER A 5 -51.85 -59.68 -0.82
N TRP A 6 -50.53 -59.77 -0.86
CA TRP A 6 -49.63 -58.99 -0.03
C TRP A 6 -49.09 -57.81 -0.81
N PHE A 7 -49.62 -56.61 -0.50
CA PHE A 7 -49.04 -55.34 -0.95
C PHE A 7 -47.80 -55.05 -0.14
N ARG A 8 -46.65 -55.03 -0.78
CA ARG A 8 -45.42 -54.53 -0.20
C ARG A 8 -45.36 -53.01 -0.47
N LEU A 9 -45.44 -52.23 0.59
CA LEU A 9 -45.24 -50.77 0.62
C LEU A 9 -43.69 -50.53 0.50
N VAL A 10 -43.23 -49.96 -0.63
CA VAL A 10 -41.86 -49.47 -0.78
C VAL A 10 -41.84 -48.03 -0.30
N ALA A 11 -41.23 -47.78 0.88
CA ALA A 11 -40.97 -46.44 1.38
C ALA A 11 -39.72 -45.89 0.65
N LEU A 12 -39.89 -44.91 -0.22
CA LEU A 12 -38.81 -44.11 -0.76
C LEU A 12 -38.28 -43.13 0.32
N PHE A 13 -37.08 -43.42 0.85
CA PHE A 13 -36.31 -42.45 1.60
C PHE A 13 -35.68 -41.45 0.63
N ALA A 14 -36.21 -40.23 0.52
CA ALA A 14 -35.53 -39.13 -0.12
C ALA A 14 -34.42 -38.64 0.83
N ALA A 15 -33.17 -39.00 0.55
CA ALA A 15 -32.01 -38.42 1.20
C ALA A 15 -31.84 -36.98 0.68
N GLY A 16 -32.29 -36.02 1.43
CA GLY A 16 -31.99 -34.61 1.19
C GLY A 16 -30.50 -34.36 1.35
N LEU A 17 -29.80 -34.09 0.24
CA LEU A 17 -28.45 -33.53 0.25
C LEU A 17 -28.54 -32.12 0.85
N LEU A 18 -28.12 -31.98 2.11
CA LEU A 18 -27.80 -30.68 2.72
C LEU A 18 -26.53 -30.17 2.01
N VAL A 19 -26.71 -29.30 1.03
CA VAL A 19 -25.63 -28.46 0.50
C VAL A 19 -25.27 -27.49 1.61
N PRO A 20 -24.02 -27.46 2.12
CA PRO A 20 -23.64 -26.42 3.05
C PRO A 20 -23.77 -25.10 2.33
N GLU A 21 -24.66 -24.23 2.81
CA GLU A 21 -24.64 -22.82 2.44
C GLU A 21 -23.25 -22.30 2.81
N SER A 22 -22.46 -22.01 1.78
CA SER A 22 -21.26 -21.23 1.94
C SER A 22 -21.69 -19.93 2.58
N VAL A 23 -21.40 -19.78 3.85
CA VAL A 23 -21.53 -18.52 4.56
C VAL A 23 -20.59 -17.55 3.84
N LEU A 24 -21.13 -16.83 2.85
CA LEU A 24 -20.50 -15.64 2.31
C LEU A 24 -20.30 -14.71 3.50
N ALA A 25 -19.09 -14.70 4.04
CA ALA A 25 -18.71 -13.75 5.07
C ALA A 25 -19.02 -12.37 4.52
N ARG A 26 -20.05 -11.74 5.09
CA ARG A 26 -20.43 -10.37 4.79
C ARG A 26 -19.20 -9.53 5.11
N PRO A 27 -18.65 -8.75 4.16
CA PRO A 27 -17.52 -7.90 4.47
C PRO A 27 -17.90 -7.03 5.66
N ALA A 28 -17.14 -7.10 6.72
CA ALA A 28 -17.28 -6.17 7.83
C ALA A 28 -17.14 -4.78 7.23
N HIS A 29 -18.07 -3.87 7.56
CA HIS A 29 -18.03 -2.47 7.16
C HIS A 29 -16.62 -1.94 7.36
N GLY A 30 -15.99 -1.41 6.32
CA GLY A 30 -14.60 -1.02 6.15
C GLY A 30 -13.75 -1.02 7.42
N GLY A 31 -12.89 -2.03 7.53
CA GLY A 31 -11.93 -2.13 8.63
C GLY A 31 -10.90 -1.01 8.57
N THR A 32 -10.19 -0.78 9.67
CA THR A 32 -9.08 0.15 9.66
C THR A 32 -7.85 -0.47 8.99
N ILE A 33 -7.00 0.35 8.36
CA ILE A 33 -5.70 -0.11 7.84
C ILE A 33 -4.89 -0.75 8.96
N ALA A 34 -4.92 -0.18 10.17
CA ALA A 34 -4.23 -0.72 11.34
C ALA A 34 -4.75 -2.12 11.77
N ALA A 35 -6.03 -2.42 11.57
CA ALA A 35 -6.56 -3.76 11.80
C ALA A 35 -6.12 -4.72 10.71
N ALA A 36 -6.22 -4.31 9.44
CA ALA A 36 -5.82 -5.12 8.30
C ALA A 36 -4.34 -5.54 8.38
N ARG A 37 -3.44 -4.62 8.75
CA ARG A 37 -2.00 -4.93 8.90
C ARG A 37 -1.66 -5.97 9.97
N ARG A 38 -2.62 -6.37 10.82
CA ARG A 38 -2.44 -7.44 11.82
C ARG A 38 -2.96 -8.80 11.36
N GLU A 39 -3.65 -8.82 10.24
CA GLU A 39 -4.14 -10.07 9.64
C GLU A 39 -3.00 -10.82 8.96
N PRO A 40 -3.07 -12.15 8.84
CA PRO A 40 -2.06 -12.93 8.14
C PRO A 40 -2.09 -12.66 6.63
N LEU A 41 -0.95 -12.87 5.96
CA LEU A 41 -0.89 -12.88 4.50
C LEU A 41 -1.91 -13.88 3.93
N GLY A 42 -2.57 -13.51 2.84
CA GLY A 42 -3.66 -14.26 2.23
C GLY A 42 -5.04 -13.93 2.80
N ALA A 43 -5.14 -13.16 3.89
CA ALA A 43 -6.42 -12.70 4.41
C ALA A 43 -7.09 -11.73 3.45
N VAL A 44 -8.41 -11.86 3.30
CA VAL A 44 -9.24 -10.88 2.59
C VAL A 44 -9.60 -9.76 3.56
N VAL A 45 -9.25 -8.54 3.20
CA VAL A 45 -9.50 -7.35 4.01
C VAL A 45 -10.29 -6.31 3.22
N THR A 46 -11.05 -5.48 3.95
CA THR A 46 -11.65 -4.26 3.40
C THR A 46 -11.18 -3.09 4.25
N VAL A 47 -10.55 -2.10 3.64
CA VAL A 47 -10.00 -0.92 4.33
C VAL A 47 -10.54 0.36 3.72
N ILE A 48 -10.61 1.42 4.55
CA ILE A 48 -10.88 2.77 4.09
C ILE A 48 -9.66 3.63 4.40
N GLY A 49 -9.26 4.47 3.44
CA GLY A 49 -8.14 5.39 3.64
C GLY A 49 -8.05 6.45 2.55
N THR A 50 -7.26 7.46 2.82
CA THR A 50 -7.01 8.56 1.89
C THR A 50 -5.77 8.26 1.04
N VAL A 51 -5.86 8.46 -0.26
CA VAL A 51 -4.76 8.28 -1.21
C VAL A 51 -3.63 9.25 -0.87
N THR A 52 -2.46 8.70 -0.57
CA THR A 52 -1.21 9.43 -0.36
C THR A 52 -0.25 9.33 -1.54
N VAL A 53 -0.23 8.19 -2.22
CA VAL A 53 0.49 8.01 -3.50
C VAL A 53 -0.54 7.89 -4.62
N PRO A 54 -0.59 8.85 -5.57
CA PRO A 54 -1.55 8.83 -6.65
C PRO A 54 -1.18 7.79 -7.71
N THR A 55 -2.15 7.40 -8.54
CA THR A 55 -1.91 6.56 -9.71
C THR A 55 -0.86 7.18 -10.63
N GLY A 56 0.10 6.36 -11.08
CA GLY A 56 1.15 6.75 -12.03
C GLY A 56 2.38 7.41 -11.39
N ALA A 57 2.42 7.59 -10.06
CA ALA A 57 3.64 8.02 -9.39
C ALA A 57 4.66 6.88 -9.30
N PHE A 58 4.22 5.73 -8.83
CA PHE A 58 4.99 4.49 -8.81
C PHE A 58 4.24 3.50 -9.70
N ASP A 59 4.79 2.53 -10.29
CA ASP A 59 4.19 1.50 -11.15
C ASP A 59 2.66 1.61 -11.38
N ALA A 60 1.90 0.52 -11.23
CA ALA A 60 0.43 0.51 -11.35
C ALA A 60 -0.31 0.81 -10.04
N GLY A 61 0.42 0.90 -8.93
CA GLY A 61 -0.15 0.94 -7.59
C GLY A 61 -0.49 2.34 -7.09
N ILE A 62 -1.11 2.34 -5.90
CA ILE A 62 -1.43 3.54 -5.12
C ILE A 62 -1.12 3.25 -3.64
N ALA A 63 -1.00 4.27 -2.81
CA ALA A 63 -0.95 4.06 -1.37
C ALA A 63 -2.10 4.78 -0.66
N LEU A 64 -2.59 4.17 0.41
CA LEU A 64 -3.59 4.74 1.30
C LEU A 64 -2.99 4.96 2.68
N GLN A 65 -3.45 6.01 3.35
CA GLN A 65 -3.20 6.21 4.77
C GLN A 65 -4.49 6.56 5.52
N GLN A 66 -4.61 6.04 6.73
CA GLN A 66 -5.66 6.34 7.68
C GLN A 66 -5.00 6.61 9.03
N ASN A 67 -5.16 7.81 9.57
CA ASN A 67 -4.44 8.26 10.76
C ASN A 67 -2.91 8.11 10.58
N ASP A 68 -2.27 7.33 11.47
CA ASP A 68 -0.84 7.06 11.50
C ASP A 68 -0.45 5.72 10.83
N THR A 69 -1.32 5.12 10.05
CA THR A 69 -1.10 3.81 9.43
C THR A 69 -1.39 3.86 7.95
N GLY A 70 -0.43 3.38 7.15
CA GLY A 70 -0.57 3.31 5.70
C GLY A 70 -0.47 1.88 5.16
N ILE A 71 -0.86 1.71 3.90
CA ILE A 71 -0.74 0.45 3.17
C ILE A 71 -0.64 0.72 1.67
N TYR A 72 0.15 -0.08 0.98
CA TYR A 72 0.25 -0.05 -0.47
C TYR A 72 -0.83 -0.94 -1.11
N VAL A 73 -1.28 -0.56 -2.30
CA VAL A 73 -2.25 -1.30 -3.11
C VAL A 73 -1.63 -1.50 -4.47
N LEU A 74 -1.43 -2.75 -4.88
CA LEU A 74 -0.59 -3.12 -6.03
C LEU A 74 -1.13 -2.68 -7.38
N ASP A 75 -2.42 -2.40 -7.49
CA ASP A 75 -3.08 -2.05 -8.76
C ASP A 75 -4.23 -1.08 -8.51
N SER A 76 -4.43 -0.14 -9.40
CA SER A 76 -5.57 0.78 -9.38
C SER A 76 -6.80 0.26 -10.16
N LEU A 77 -6.76 -0.99 -10.64
CA LEU A 77 -7.79 -1.64 -11.48
C LEU A 77 -8.18 -0.78 -12.70
N GLY A 78 -7.17 -0.16 -13.32
CA GLY A 78 -7.35 0.71 -14.50
C GLY A 78 -8.00 2.06 -14.20
N SER A 79 -8.22 2.40 -12.92
CA SER A 79 -8.76 3.69 -12.50
C SER A 79 -7.64 4.69 -12.17
N SER A 80 -7.96 5.98 -12.20
CA SER A 80 -7.03 7.04 -11.81
C SER A 80 -7.51 7.71 -10.53
N PHE A 81 -6.64 7.74 -9.52
CA PHE A 81 -6.93 8.33 -8.22
C PHE A 81 -5.89 9.40 -7.88
N ALA A 82 -6.38 10.60 -7.57
CA ALA A 82 -5.53 11.70 -7.12
C ALA A 82 -5.29 11.62 -5.60
N THR A 83 -4.18 12.19 -5.16
CA THR A 83 -3.91 12.40 -3.73
C THR A 83 -5.08 13.13 -3.06
N GLY A 84 -5.48 12.65 -1.87
CA GLY A 84 -6.61 13.21 -1.11
C GLY A 84 -7.98 12.60 -1.45
N THR A 85 -8.05 11.64 -2.38
CA THR A 85 -9.27 10.86 -2.61
C THR A 85 -9.42 9.82 -1.49
N GLU A 86 -10.60 9.69 -0.91
CA GLU A 86 -10.93 8.61 0.03
C GLU A 86 -11.42 7.40 -0.75
N LEU A 87 -10.85 6.24 -0.45
CA LEU A 87 -11.20 4.98 -1.11
C LEU A 87 -11.55 3.91 -0.08
N GLU A 88 -12.53 3.07 -0.44
CA GLU A 88 -12.75 1.76 0.15
C GLU A 88 -12.16 0.71 -0.78
N ILE A 89 -11.28 -0.13 -0.25
CA ILE A 89 -10.58 -1.16 -1.02
C ILE A 89 -10.80 -2.52 -0.37
N THR A 90 -11.26 -3.48 -1.15
CA THR A 90 -11.30 -4.88 -0.77
C THR A 90 -10.28 -5.65 -1.58
N GLY A 91 -9.53 -6.53 -0.93
CA GLY A 91 -8.51 -7.35 -1.58
C GLY A 91 -7.82 -8.30 -0.63
N VAL A 92 -6.79 -8.96 -1.13
CA VAL A 92 -6.00 -9.94 -0.38
C VAL A 92 -4.70 -9.32 0.08
N LEU A 93 -4.33 -9.53 1.35
CA LEU A 93 -3.02 -9.13 1.86
C LEU A 93 -1.93 -10.01 1.26
N VAL A 94 -0.90 -9.36 0.73
CA VAL A 94 0.24 -10.01 0.09
C VAL A 94 1.55 -9.35 0.54
N ASP A 95 2.63 -10.11 0.43
CA ASP A 95 3.99 -9.57 0.47
C ASP A 95 4.40 -9.18 -0.95
N SER A 96 4.82 -7.94 -1.13
CA SER A 96 5.36 -7.43 -2.38
C SER A 96 6.82 -7.05 -2.17
N SER A 97 7.71 -8.02 -2.26
CA SER A 97 9.15 -7.82 -2.04
C SER A 97 9.47 -7.17 -0.69
N GLY A 98 8.86 -7.68 0.39
CA GLY A 98 8.99 -7.17 1.75
C GLY A 98 7.89 -6.16 2.15
N LEU A 99 7.37 -5.38 1.23
CA LEU A 99 6.30 -4.42 1.49
C LEU A 99 4.95 -5.13 1.70
N LEU A 100 4.28 -4.87 2.83
CA LEU A 100 2.92 -5.34 3.03
C LEU A 100 1.94 -4.55 2.14
N ALA A 101 1.24 -5.27 1.27
CA ALA A 101 0.36 -4.67 0.27
C ALA A 101 -1.00 -5.38 0.19
N ILE A 102 -1.96 -4.72 -0.46
CA ILE A 102 -3.23 -5.31 -0.86
C ILE A 102 -3.21 -5.57 -2.38
N GLN A 103 -3.45 -6.83 -2.78
CA GLN A 103 -3.86 -7.13 -4.14
C GLN A 103 -5.37 -6.88 -4.25
N PRO A 104 -5.81 -5.80 -4.90
CA PRO A 104 -7.21 -5.41 -4.85
C PRO A 104 -8.08 -6.30 -5.72
N SER A 105 -9.31 -6.53 -5.26
CA SER A 105 -10.40 -7.13 -6.04
C SER A 105 -11.51 -6.12 -6.34
N SER A 106 -11.64 -5.07 -5.53
CA SER A 106 -12.51 -3.94 -5.79
C SER A 106 -11.99 -2.65 -5.16
N ILE A 107 -12.28 -1.53 -5.81
CA ILE A 107 -11.94 -0.18 -5.36
C ILE A 107 -13.18 0.71 -5.57
N HIS A 108 -13.62 1.37 -4.50
CA HIS A 108 -14.75 2.30 -4.53
C HIS A 108 -14.29 3.68 -4.03
N SER A 109 -14.54 4.72 -4.83
CA SER A 109 -14.27 6.09 -4.40
C SER A 109 -15.39 6.59 -3.50
N LEU A 110 -15.02 7.08 -2.32
CA LEU A 110 -15.93 7.69 -1.34
C LEU A 110 -15.95 9.22 -1.43
N GLY A 111 -15.13 9.80 -2.33
CA GLY A 111 -15.03 11.22 -2.53
C GLY A 111 -13.74 11.81 -1.94
N ARG A 112 -13.83 12.99 -1.32
CA ARG A 112 -12.68 13.66 -0.72
C ARG A 112 -12.44 13.15 0.69
N GLY A 113 -11.23 12.66 0.95
CA GLY A 113 -10.79 12.22 2.26
C GLY A 113 -10.16 13.33 3.12
N GLU A 114 -9.72 12.94 4.31
CA GLU A 114 -8.95 13.80 5.18
C GLU A 114 -7.60 14.15 4.55
N ARG A 115 -7.10 15.34 4.88
CA ARG A 115 -5.74 15.73 4.48
C ARG A 115 -4.73 14.99 5.34
N ILE A 116 -3.90 14.18 4.69
CA ILE A 116 -2.79 13.52 5.36
C ILE A 116 -1.57 14.44 5.34
N GLU A 117 -1.13 14.86 6.52
CA GLU A 117 0.10 15.62 6.67
C GLU A 117 1.29 14.66 6.82
N PRO A 118 2.41 14.92 6.11
CA PRO A 118 3.60 14.09 6.22
C PRO A 118 4.21 14.21 7.62
N GLU A 119 4.47 13.07 8.25
CA GLU A 119 5.09 13.03 9.56
C GLU A 119 6.59 13.32 9.47
N CYS A 120 7.08 14.25 10.30
CA CYS A 120 8.52 14.52 10.38
C CYS A 120 9.24 13.39 11.11
N ARG A 121 10.24 12.80 10.45
CA ARG A 121 11.07 11.72 11.00
C ARG A 121 12.55 11.97 10.71
N ALA A 122 13.40 11.40 11.57
CA ALA A 122 14.81 11.29 11.32
C ALA A 122 15.08 10.22 10.24
N THR A 123 16.17 10.38 9.47
CA THR A 123 16.49 9.45 8.37
C THR A 123 16.70 8.02 8.87
N GLY A 124 17.41 7.82 9.98
CA GLY A 124 17.63 6.50 10.59
C GLY A 124 16.41 5.91 11.33
N ALA A 125 15.26 6.60 11.32
CA ALA A 125 14.02 6.10 11.90
C ALA A 125 13.04 5.52 10.85
N VAL A 126 13.40 5.54 9.57
CA VAL A 126 12.64 4.90 8.50
C VAL A 126 12.81 3.38 8.63
N GLY A 127 11.70 2.64 8.62
CA GLY A 127 11.71 1.20 8.87
C GLY A 127 10.30 0.67 9.04
N GLU A 128 10.16 -0.57 9.50
CA GLU A 128 8.90 -1.30 9.69
C GLU A 128 7.78 -0.46 10.35
N ARG A 129 8.13 0.36 11.36
CA ARG A 129 7.15 1.17 12.10
C ARG A 129 6.61 2.34 11.28
N THR A 130 7.28 2.72 10.22
CA THR A 130 6.89 3.83 9.33
C THR A 130 6.41 3.36 7.97
N GLU A 131 6.56 2.06 7.68
CA GLU A 131 6.15 1.47 6.40
C GLU A 131 4.71 1.83 6.02
N GLY A 132 4.53 2.18 4.77
CA GLY A 132 3.23 2.57 4.21
C GLY A 132 2.82 4.02 4.49
N ARG A 133 3.56 4.77 5.29
CA ARG A 133 3.22 6.12 5.76
C ARG A 133 3.83 7.21 4.90
N LEU A 134 3.19 8.37 4.92
CA LEU A 134 3.72 9.59 4.32
C LEU A 134 4.64 10.29 5.33
N LEU A 135 5.91 10.41 4.98
CA LEU A 135 6.95 11.00 5.83
C LEU A 135 7.48 12.31 5.25
N ARG A 136 8.08 13.12 6.13
CA ARG A 136 8.96 14.24 5.76
C ARG A 136 10.31 14.03 6.42
N LEU A 137 11.32 13.88 5.60
CA LEU A 137 12.71 13.74 6.01
C LEU A 137 13.50 14.97 5.60
N SER A 138 14.61 15.22 6.29
CA SER A 138 15.59 16.23 5.89
C SER A 138 16.97 15.71 6.19
N GLY A 139 17.85 15.73 5.21
CA GLY A 139 19.19 15.18 5.36
C GLY A 139 20.16 15.79 4.36
N THR A 140 21.40 15.39 4.47
CA THR A 140 22.47 15.72 3.53
C THR A 140 22.71 14.51 2.62
N MET A 141 22.71 14.74 1.31
CA MET A 141 23.01 13.70 0.33
C MET A 141 24.40 13.12 0.57
N ARG A 142 24.50 11.80 0.54
CA ARG A 142 25.74 11.02 0.69
C ARG A 142 26.05 10.31 -0.62
N GLY A 143 27.19 10.66 -1.19
CA GLY A 143 27.64 10.07 -2.44
C GLY A 143 26.93 10.63 -3.68
N ALA A 144 27.09 9.94 -4.80
CA ALA A 144 26.51 10.34 -6.08
C ALA A 144 25.06 9.82 -6.24
N LEU A 145 24.28 10.51 -7.08
CA LEU A 145 23.06 9.95 -7.63
C LEU A 145 23.42 8.73 -8.50
N VAL A 146 22.80 7.60 -8.23
CA VAL A 146 23.03 6.34 -8.94
C VAL A 146 21.91 6.12 -9.95
N ASP A 147 22.28 5.89 -11.20
CA ASP A 147 21.35 5.50 -12.26
C ASP A 147 21.04 4.00 -12.12
N ASP A 148 19.78 3.67 -11.90
CA ASP A 148 19.26 2.32 -11.75
C ASP A 148 18.26 2.00 -12.88
N SER A 149 18.50 2.57 -14.07
CA SER A 149 17.63 2.37 -15.24
C SER A 149 17.42 0.90 -15.60
N PRO A 150 16.22 0.48 -15.98
CA PRO A 150 15.05 1.34 -16.30
C PRO A 150 14.18 1.69 -15.09
N TYR A 151 14.54 1.30 -13.89
CA TYR A 151 13.67 1.39 -12.69
C TYR A 151 13.63 2.80 -12.09
N GLY A 152 14.73 3.55 -12.14
CA GLY A 152 14.78 4.91 -11.61
C GLY A 152 16.17 5.38 -11.25
N PHE A 153 16.22 6.25 -10.23
CA PHE A 153 17.48 6.74 -9.66
C PHE A 153 17.43 6.60 -8.14
N LYS A 154 18.60 6.35 -7.52
CA LYS A 154 18.71 6.23 -6.08
C LYS A 154 19.81 7.08 -5.50
N LEU A 155 19.59 7.57 -4.31
CA LEU A 155 20.56 8.34 -3.53
C LEU A 155 20.32 8.11 -2.04
N ASP A 156 21.35 8.29 -1.24
CA ASP A 156 21.22 8.26 0.21
C ASP A 156 21.16 9.66 0.79
N ILE A 157 20.33 9.87 1.81
CA ILE A 157 20.34 11.07 2.64
C ILE A 157 20.52 10.70 4.10
N ASP A 158 21.21 11.57 4.85
CA ASP A 158 21.53 11.35 6.25
C ASP A 158 21.47 12.66 7.04
N ASP A 159 20.73 12.65 8.15
CA ASP A 159 20.65 13.77 9.10
C ASP A 159 21.61 13.60 10.30
N GLY A 160 22.37 12.51 10.32
CA GLY A 160 23.26 12.11 11.41
C GLY A 160 22.72 10.99 12.28
N SER A 161 21.48 10.55 12.06
CA SER A 161 20.87 9.42 12.77
C SER A 161 21.04 8.08 12.08
N GLY A 162 21.51 8.10 10.83
CA GLY A 162 21.69 6.99 9.92
C GLY A 162 21.10 7.29 8.55
N PRO A 163 21.68 6.73 7.49
CA PRO A 163 21.23 6.97 6.12
C PRO A 163 19.90 6.29 5.83
N VAL A 164 19.17 6.85 4.85
CA VAL A 164 18.02 6.21 4.19
C VAL A 164 18.15 6.42 2.69
N GLN A 165 17.83 5.38 1.92
CA GLN A 165 17.74 5.47 0.48
C GLN A 165 16.51 6.29 0.07
N VAL A 166 16.68 7.19 -0.88
CA VAL A 166 15.59 7.86 -1.59
C VAL A 166 15.56 7.29 -3.00
N PHE A 167 14.43 6.72 -3.40
CA PHE A 167 14.25 6.15 -4.73
C PHE A 167 13.35 7.05 -5.59
N LEU A 168 13.84 7.45 -6.75
CA LEU A 168 13.17 8.36 -7.68
C LEU A 168 12.60 7.55 -8.86
N TYR A 169 11.32 7.21 -8.80
CA TYR A 169 10.64 6.52 -9.90
C TYR A 169 10.50 7.42 -11.13
N PRO A 170 10.63 6.87 -12.35
CA PRO A 170 10.48 7.64 -13.59
C PRO A 170 9.12 8.34 -13.72
N GLY A 171 8.04 7.68 -13.25
CA GLY A 171 6.67 8.21 -13.30
C GLY A 171 6.46 9.49 -12.48
N THR A 172 7.34 9.78 -11.52
CA THR A 172 7.26 10.98 -10.67
C THR A 172 7.64 12.27 -11.40
N GLY A 173 8.40 12.17 -12.49
CA GLY A 173 8.91 13.32 -13.23
C GLY A 173 9.90 14.19 -12.46
N ILE A 174 10.50 13.67 -11.39
CA ILE A 174 11.49 14.40 -10.57
C ILE A 174 12.78 14.58 -11.40
N PRO A 175 13.21 15.83 -11.66
CA PRO A 175 14.44 16.04 -12.40
C PRO A 175 15.66 15.62 -11.58
N THR A 176 16.61 14.95 -12.22
CA THR A 176 17.85 14.47 -11.58
C THR A 176 18.88 15.57 -11.37
N ALA A 177 18.71 16.71 -12.03
CA ALA A 177 19.61 17.85 -11.88
C ALA A 177 19.60 18.41 -10.46
N GLY A 178 20.79 18.62 -9.90
CA GLY A 178 20.96 19.23 -8.59
C GLY A 178 21.15 18.25 -7.44
N PHE A 179 20.97 16.95 -7.66
CA PHE A 179 21.37 15.95 -6.68
C PHE A 179 22.89 15.76 -6.74
N VAL A 180 23.59 16.36 -5.78
CA VAL A 180 25.06 16.30 -5.68
C VAL A 180 25.45 16.00 -4.24
N ASP A 181 26.57 15.30 -4.07
CA ASP A 181 27.11 14.97 -2.75
C ASP A 181 27.26 16.20 -1.85
N GLY A 182 26.93 16.05 -0.58
CA GLY A 182 26.97 17.12 0.41
C GLY A 182 25.84 18.15 0.32
N ARG A 183 24.95 18.06 -0.65
CA ARG A 183 23.79 18.95 -0.75
C ARG A 183 22.69 18.54 0.25
N ARG A 184 22.16 19.55 0.94
CA ARG A 184 21.05 19.33 1.87
C ARG A 184 19.70 19.42 1.18
N LEU A 185 18.80 18.50 1.51
CA LEU A 185 17.44 18.48 0.97
C LEU A 185 16.41 18.08 2.03
N SER A 186 15.17 18.46 1.78
CA SER A 186 13.98 17.96 2.47
C SER A 186 13.11 17.23 1.48
N VAL A 187 12.66 16.04 1.85
CA VAL A 187 11.86 15.14 1.00
C VAL A 187 10.58 14.78 1.71
N VAL A 188 9.44 14.90 1.02
CA VAL A 188 8.19 14.25 1.41
C VAL A 188 8.10 12.95 0.63
N CYS A 189 7.85 11.83 1.30
CA CYS A 189 7.93 10.53 0.65
C CYS A 189 6.97 9.50 1.25
N PHE A 190 6.65 8.50 0.47
CA PHE A 190 6.08 7.25 0.94
C PHE A 190 7.21 6.41 1.57
N SER A 191 6.99 5.89 2.77
CA SER A 191 7.93 4.96 3.40
C SER A 191 7.70 3.57 2.83
N ASN A 192 8.60 3.15 1.97
CA ASN A 192 8.57 1.90 1.23
C ASN A 192 9.50 0.87 1.85
N GLN A 193 9.31 -0.39 1.45
CA GLN A 193 10.28 -1.48 1.65
C GLN A 193 10.47 -2.22 0.32
N PHE A 194 11.73 -2.46 -0.03
CA PHE A 194 12.11 -3.34 -1.12
C PHE A 194 13.10 -4.39 -0.60
N GLU A 195 12.68 -5.65 -0.60
CA GLU A 195 13.40 -6.76 0.02
C GLU A 195 13.67 -6.49 1.53
N THR A 196 14.91 -6.24 1.89
CA THR A 196 15.34 -5.95 3.26
C THR A 196 15.60 -4.46 3.52
N GLU A 197 15.53 -3.65 2.46
CA GLU A 197 15.88 -2.23 2.53
C GLU A 197 14.62 -1.37 2.66
N TYR A 198 14.65 -0.40 3.58
CA TYR A 198 13.61 0.61 3.71
C TYR A 198 13.99 1.86 2.92
N GLU A 199 13.02 2.39 2.19
CA GLU A 199 13.21 3.48 1.25
C GLU A 199 12.24 4.63 1.51
N CYS A 200 12.60 5.79 0.97
CA CYS A 200 11.81 7.01 0.99
C CYS A 200 11.52 7.41 -0.46
N ASP A 201 10.29 7.20 -0.92
CA ASP A 201 9.90 7.38 -2.32
C ASP A 201 9.07 8.66 -2.50
N PRO A 202 9.67 9.75 -3.01
CA PRO A 202 8.92 10.96 -3.33
C PRO A 202 8.03 10.74 -4.56
N ARG A 203 6.85 11.40 -4.57
CA ARG A 203 5.76 11.12 -5.51
C ARG A 203 5.71 12.11 -6.68
N SER A 204 6.41 13.23 -6.53
CA SER A 204 6.41 14.31 -7.53
C SER A 204 7.55 15.30 -7.30
N PRO A 205 7.87 16.19 -8.25
CA PRO A 205 8.87 17.24 -8.04
C PRO A 205 8.59 18.16 -6.85
N ALA A 206 7.32 18.35 -6.48
CA ALA A 206 6.93 19.18 -5.34
C ALA A 206 7.35 18.60 -3.98
N ASP A 207 7.61 17.30 -3.94
CA ASP A 207 8.03 16.59 -2.73
C ASP A 207 9.52 16.76 -2.39
N VAL A 208 10.33 17.27 -3.33
CA VAL A 208 11.78 17.45 -3.14
C VAL A 208 12.12 18.93 -3.09
N ARG A 209 12.80 19.35 -2.04
CA ARG A 209 13.29 20.73 -1.88
C ARG A 209 14.76 20.73 -1.48
N PHE A 210 15.58 21.38 -2.28
CA PHE A 210 16.95 21.65 -1.89
C PHE A 210 16.98 22.80 -0.88
N VAL A 211 17.79 22.61 0.17
CA VAL A 211 17.95 23.59 1.25
C VAL A 211 19.31 24.28 1.05
N ASP A 212 19.29 25.55 0.67
CA ASP A 212 20.51 26.32 0.54
C ASP A 212 21.13 26.55 1.93
N ARG A 213 22.46 26.47 2.01
CA ARG A 213 23.19 26.88 3.22
C ARG A 213 23.02 28.39 3.38
N ARG A 214 22.41 28.81 4.47
CA ARG A 214 22.48 30.21 4.91
C ARG A 214 23.84 30.51 5.48
#